data_bc73ffe9b273e54012bc1df522b29d4f
#
_entry.id   bc73ffe9b273e54012bc1df522b29d4f
#
_cell.length_a   1.000
_cell.length_b   1.000
_cell.length_c   1.000
_cell.angle_alpha   90.00
_cell.angle_beta   90.00
_cell.angle_gamma   90.00
#
_symmetry.space_group_name_H-M   'P 1'
#
loop_
_entity.id
_entity.type
_entity.pdbx_description
1 polymer ?
#
loop_
_entity_poly.entity_id
_entity_poly.type
_entity_poly.pdbx_seq_one_letter_code
_entity_poly.pdbx_strand_id
1 'polypeptide(L)'
;ARSLKKDNYFVLETQAQGFPQWTPYDGQLRLLAFSHLASGADLVEYWHWHSLHNACETYWKGVLSHDFGENRIYREAAAIGAYFRRLGRHLIHLRKENKAAVLVSNEALTGLNWFPLGGGRDYNDVVRWIYDALYEMNVECDFIFPEVENLSDYKVIFMPALYCASETLLLRLKDFVREGGLLFGTFKSCFANENVKVYPDG
;
A
#
# COMPACT_ATOMS: atom_id res chain seq x y z
N ALA A 1 3.82 -0.98 -1.43
CA ALA A 1 5.17 -1.24 -1.98
C ALA A 1 6.04 -1.96 -0.96
N ARG A 2 6.29 -1.38 0.22
CA ARG A 2 7.18 -1.93 1.25
C ARG A 2 6.84 -3.39 1.63
N SER A 3 5.58 -3.70 1.85
CA SER A 3 5.13 -5.02 2.29
C SER A 3 5.44 -6.16 1.30
N LEU A 4 5.62 -5.85 0.00
CA LEU A 4 5.92 -6.85 -1.03
C LEU A 4 7.27 -7.55 -0.79
N LYS A 5 8.25 -6.81 -0.27
CA LYS A 5 9.61 -7.34 -0.01
C LYS A 5 10.04 -7.19 1.46
N LYS A 6 9.20 -6.61 2.31
CA LYS A 6 9.53 -6.22 3.70
C LYS A 6 10.80 -5.37 3.80
N ASP A 7 11.01 -4.49 2.84
CA ASP A 7 12.19 -3.64 2.76
C ASP A 7 11.81 -2.24 2.28
N ASN A 8 12.72 -1.29 2.43
CA ASN A 8 12.58 0.06 1.92
C ASN A 8 12.47 0.03 0.38
N TYR A 9 11.92 1.08 -0.19
CA TYR A 9 11.66 1.15 -1.63
C TYR A 9 11.97 2.53 -2.19
N PHE A 10 12.03 2.63 -3.52
CA PHE A 10 12.19 3.88 -4.25
C PHE A 10 10.88 4.22 -4.96
N VAL A 11 10.48 5.48 -4.85
CA VAL A 11 9.42 6.06 -5.67
C VAL A 11 10.09 6.68 -6.88
N LEU A 12 10.12 5.94 -7.99
CA LEU A 12 10.79 6.36 -9.23
C LEU A 12 9.95 7.32 -10.07
N GLU A 13 8.66 7.44 -9.76
CA GLU A 13 7.76 8.39 -10.39
C GLU A 13 6.64 8.77 -9.45
N THR A 14 6.49 10.06 -9.20
CA THR A 14 5.29 10.66 -8.61
C THR A 14 5.05 12.03 -9.24
N GLN A 15 3.81 12.47 -9.28
CA GLN A 15 3.43 13.69 -9.98
C GLN A 15 3.93 14.93 -9.24
N ALA A 16 4.54 15.87 -9.98
CA ALA A 16 4.82 17.22 -9.49
C ALA A 16 3.58 18.11 -9.55
N GLN A 17 2.94 18.18 -10.72
CA GLN A 17 1.74 18.98 -10.94
C GLN A 17 0.54 18.17 -11.45
N GLY A 18 0.73 16.91 -11.81
CA GLY A 18 -0.32 16.05 -12.31
C GLY A 18 -0.73 16.30 -13.75
N PHE A 19 -1.89 15.75 -14.10
CA PHE A 19 -2.47 15.82 -15.43
C PHE A 19 -3.07 17.22 -15.73
N PRO A 20 -3.42 17.52 -16.99
CA PRO A 20 -3.93 18.83 -17.37
C PRO A 20 -5.08 19.37 -16.53
N GLN A 21 -5.96 18.49 -16.08
CA GLN A 21 -7.18 18.85 -15.34
C GLN A 21 -6.97 19.07 -13.84
N TRP A 22 -5.77 18.82 -13.33
CA TRP A 22 -5.51 18.86 -11.91
C TRP A 22 -4.24 19.63 -11.58
N THR A 23 -4.28 20.34 -10.48
CA THR A 23 -3.12 21.04 -9.92
C THR A 23 -3.12 20.83 -8.41
N PRO A 24 -2.01 20.42 -7.80
CA PRO A 24 -1.97 20.17 -6.37
C PRO A 24 -2.20 21.47 -5.58
N TYR A 25 -2.83 21.36 -4.42
CA TYR A 25 -2.95 22.47 -3.47
C TYR A 25 -1.60 22.72 -2.75
N ASP A 26 -1.50 23.87 -2.08
CA ASP A 26 -0.29 24.21 -1.32
C ASP A 26 -0.03 23.21 -0.21
N GLY A 27 1.17 22.65 -0.14
CA GLY A 27 1.56 21.64 0.82
C GLY A 27 1.27 20.19 0.39
N GLN A 28 0.60 19.96 -0.73
CA GLN A 28 0.26 18.61 -1.19
C GLN A 28 1.50 17.80 -1.60
N LEU A 29 2.46 18.41 -2.31
CA LEU A 29 3.71 17.72 -2.65
C LEU A 29 4.48 17.32 -1.39
N ARG A 30 4.51 18.23 -0.42
CA ARG A 30 5.15 17.93 0.88
C ARG A 30 4.46 16.79 1.59
N LEU A 31 3.13 16.81 1.66
CA LEU A 31 2.36 15.72 2.28
C LEU A 31 2.67 14.37 1.60
N LEU A 32 2.65 14.33 0.27
CA LEU A 32 2.94 13.11 -0.49
C LEU A 32 4.37 12.62 -0.28
N ALA A 33 5.36 13.51 -0.38
CA ALA A 33 6.77 13.14 -0.21
C ALA A 33 7.04 12.58 1.20
N PHE A 34 6.52 13.22 2.24
CA PHE A 34 6.69 12.72 3.61
C PHE A 34 5.84 11.49 3.91
N SER A 35 4.69 11.30 3.26
CA SER A 35 3.90 10.05 3.34
C SER A 35 4.67 8.87 2.72
N HIS A 36 5.33 9.07 1.59
CA HIS A 36 6.21 8.05 1.00
C HIS A 36 7.36 7.71 1.93
N LEU A 37 8.05 8.73 2.47
CA LEU A 37 9.13 8.53 3.41
C LEU A 37 8.66 7.79 4.67
N ALA A 38 7.55 8.22 5.28
CA ALA A 38 6.95 7.55 6.43
C ALA A 38 6.55 6.11 6.14
N SER A 39 6.22 5.80 4.89
CA SER A 39 5.93 4.43 4.43
C SER A 39 7.18 3.60 4.09
N GLY A 40 8.39 4.14 4.25
CA GLY A 40 9.66 3.44 4.05
C GLY A 40 10.31 3.70 2.70
N ALA A 41 9.99 4.80 2.01
CA ALA A 41 10.72 5.19 0.81
C ALA A 41 12.04 5.87 1.16
N ASP A 42 13.12 5.48 0.50
CA ASP A 42 14.44 6.12 0.61
C ASP A 42 14.71 7.10 -0.57
N LEU A 43 13.85 7.11 -1.58
CA LEU A 43 13.92 7.99 -2.74
C LEU A 43 12.51 8.41 -3.18
N VAL A 44 12.36 9.67 -3.57
CA VAL A 44 11.17 10.18 -4.23
C VAL A 44 11.58 10.99 -5.46
N GLU A 45 11.18 10.57 -6.64
CA GLU A 45 11.43 11.25 -7.91
C GLU A 45 10.14 11.80 -8.48
N TYR A 46 10.19 13.09 -8.90
CA TYR A 46 9.03 13.75 -9.51
C TYR A 46 9.03 13.57 -11.02
N TRP A 47 7.89 13.20 -11.58
CA TRP A 47 7.58 13.33 -12.97
C TRP A 47 7.02 14.74 -13.21
N HIS A 48 7.70 15.64 -13.88
CA HIS A 48 9.04 15.62 -14.38
C HIS A 48 9.66 17.02 -14.23
N TRP A 49 10.89 17.24 -14.73
CA TRP A 49 11.59 18.49 -14.45
C TRP A 49 10.85 19.72 -14.97
N HIS A 50 10.48 19.74 -16.27
CA HIS A 50 9.72 20.84 -16.86
C HIS A 50 8.49 20.31 -17.59
N SER A 51 7.47 21.18 -17.72
CA SER A 51 6.25 20.83 -18.47
C SER A 51 6.55 20.53 -19.94
N LEU A 52 5.86 19.53 -20.51
CA LEU A 52 6.12 19.05 -21.87
C LEU A 52 5.56 20.01 -22.93
N HIS A 53 6.30 20.14 -24.05
CA HIS A 53 5.99 21.10 -25.11
C HIS A 53 5.56 20.43 -26.42
N ASN A 54 5.59 19.10 -26.50
CA ASN A 54 5.36 18.38 -27.76
C ASN A 54 4.74 17.01 -27.50
N ALA A 55 4.31 16.39 -28.58
CA ALA A 55 3.68 15.06 -28.58
C ALA A 55 2.35 14.99 -27.81
N CYS A 56 1.89 13.79 -27.51
CA CYS A 56 0.59 13.57 -26.85
C CYS A 56 0.54 14.09 -25.40
N GLU A 57 1.69 14.31 -24.77
CA GLU A 57 1.80 14.77 -23.39
C GLU A 57 2.10 16.27 -23.27
N THR A 58 1.89 17.05 -24.34
CA THR A 58 2.26 18.48 -24.38
C THR A 58 1.63 19.34 -23.29
N TYR A 59 0.55 18.89 -22.68
CA TYR A 59 -0.10 19.61 -21.56
C TYR A 59 0.26 19.07 -20.17
N TRP A 60 1.11 18.06 -20.10
CA TRP A 60 1.53 17.51 -18.82
C TRP A 60 2.54 18.42 -18.15
N LYS A 61 2.30 18.65 -16.85
CA LYS A 61 2.98 19.68 -16.07
C LYS A 61 4.08 19.06 -15.21
N GLY A 62 5.28 19.61 -15.36
CA GLY A 62 6.43 19.27 -14.54
C GLY A 62 6.62 20.19 -13.33
N VAL A 63 7.79 20.10 -12.71
CA VAL A 63 8.20 21.00 -11.60
C VAL A 63 8.26 22.44 -12.09
N LEU A 64 8.86 22.68 -13.27
CA LEU A 64 8.83 23.98 -13.95
C LEU A 64 7.59 24.09 -14.85
N SER A 65 7.08 25.31 -14.99
CA SER A 65 5.97 25.64 -15.91
C SER A 65 6.36 25.51 -17.39
N HIS A 66 5.41 25.69 -18.31
CA HIS A 66 5.68 25.63 -19.75
C HIS A 66 6.61 26.74 -20.24
N ASP A 67 6.67 27.86 -19.55
CA ASP A 67 7.62 28.94 -19.79
C ASP A 67 9.00 28.70 -19.16
N PHE A 68 9.26 27.52 -18.63
CA PHE A 68 10.44 27.14 -17.85
C PHE A 68 10.64 27.99 -16.58
N GLY A 69 9.63 28.77 -16.20
CA GLY A 69 9.67 29.63 -15.03
C GLY A 69 9.47 28.87 -13.71
N GLU A 70 10.06 29.41 -12.67
CA GLU A 70 9.80 28.97 -11.31
C GLU A 70 8.39 29.36 -10.88
N ASN A 71 7.66 28.39 -10.37
CA ASN A 71 6.32 28.55 -9.86
C ASN A 71 6.22 28.09 -8.40
N ARG A 72 5.01 28.05 -7.82
CA ARG A 72 4.84 27.60 -6.44
C ARG A 72 5.23 26.13 -6.24
N ILE A 73 5.04 25.29 -7.25
CA ILE A 73 5.40 23.85 -7.20
C ILE A 73 6.92 23.69 -7.15
N TYR A 74 7.65 24.46 -7.97
CA TYR A 74 9.11 24.48 -7.90
C TYR A 74 9.59 24.88 -6.50
N ARG A 75 9.02 25.93 -5.92
CA ARG A 75 9.38 26.37 -4.56
C ARG A 75 9.07 25.33 -3.50
N GLU A 76 7.93 24.64 -3.62
CA GLU A 76 7.56 23.56 -2.72
C GLU A 76 8.51 22.36 -2.87
N ALA A 77 8.81 21.91 -4.10
CA ALA A 77 9.75 20.84 -4.38
C ALA A 77 11.17 21.17 -3.87
N ALA A 78 11.63 22.42 -4.07
CA ALA A 78 12.91 22.91 -3.56
C ALA A 78 12.96 22.87 -2.02
N ALA A 79 11.87 23.26 -1.35
CA ALA A 79 11.77 23.19 0.11
C ALA A 79 11.81 21.74 0.61
N ILE A 80 11.11 20.81 -0.06
CA ILE A 80 11.17 19.38 0.24
C ILE A 80 12.60 18.84 0.09
N GLY A 81 13.27 19.18 -1.02
CA GLY A 81 14.67 18.80 -1.24
C GLY A 81 15.61 19.33 -0.16
N ALA A 82 15.39 20.56 0.30
CA ALA A 82 16.16 21.13 1.41
C ALA A 82 15.93 20.40 2.73
N TYR A 83 14.67 20.00 3.02
CA TYR A 83 14.37 19.16 4.20
C TYR A 83 15.06 17.81 4.10
N PHE A 84 14.96 17.11 2.97
CA PHE A 84 15.58 15.80 2.79
C PHE A 84 17.11 15.87 2.86
N ARG A 85 17.72 16.92 2.31
CA ARG A 85 19.17 17.15 2.46
C ARG A 85 19.60 17.32 3.91
N ARG A 86 18.82 18.06 4.70
CA ARG A 86 19.11 18.31 6.12
C ARG A 86 18.87 17.10 7.00
N LEU A 87 17.79 16.35 6.77
CA LEU A 87 17.30 15.29 7.64
C LEU A 87 17.63 13.89 7.10
N GLY A 88 18.00 13.76 5.83
CA GLY A 88 18.14 12.49 5.12
C GLY A 88 19.00 11.46 5.85
N ARG A 89 20.15 11.88 6.39
CA ARG A 89 21.03 10.99 7.17
C ARG A 89 20.37 10.34 8.40
N HIS A 90 19.24 10.88 8.87
CA HIS A 90 18.48 10.37 10.00
C HIS A 90 17.20 9.63 9.56
N LEU A 91 16.85 9.70 8.28
CA LEU A 91 15.57 9.23 7.75
C LEU A 91 15.71 8.06 6.76
N ILE A 92 16.87 7.93 6.11
CA ILE A 92 17.13 6.80 5.20
C ILE A 92 17.40 5.51 5.99
N HIS A 93 17.03 4.38 5.38
CA HIS A 93 17.23 3.04 5.94
C HIS A 93 16.57 2.79 7.30
N LEU A 94 15.61 3.63 7.67
CA LEU A 94 14.79 3.35 8.85
C LEU A 94 13.92 2.12 8.59
N ARG A 95 13.97 1.16 9.51
CA ARG A 95 13.15 -0.05 9.42
C ARG A 95 11.83 0.14 10.17
N LYS A 96 10.77 -0.35 9.56
CA LYS A 96 9.45 -0.43 10.23
C LYS A 96 9.26 -1.85 10.75
N GLU A 97 8.79 -1.95 11.99
CA GLU A 97 8.45 -3.22 12.63
C GLU A 97 6.96 -3.21 12.98
N ASN A 98 6.13 -3.63 12.03
CA ASN A 98 4.69 -3.72 12.26
C ASN A 98 4.34 -5.01 13.00
N LYS A 99 3.45 -4.93 13.99
CA LYS A 99 2.96 -6.09 14.74
C LYS A 99 1.57 -6.53 14.31
N ALA A 100 0.93 -5.78 13.41
CA ALA A 100 -0.31 -6.12 12.74
C ALA A 100 -0.06 -6.41 11.26
N ALA A 101 -0.78 -7.38 10.71
CA ALA A 101 -0.77 -7.68 9.29
C ALA A 101 -2.19 -7.87 8.75
N VAL A 102 -2.39 -7.53 7.47
CA VAL A 102 -3.59 -7.84 6.70
C VAL A 102 -3.22 -8.86 5.63
N LEU A 103 -3.80 -10.03 5.71
CA LEU A 103 -3.56 -11.13 4.76
C LEU A 103 -4.47 -10.95 3.55
N VAL A 104 -3.88 -10.66 2.40
CA VAL A 104 -4.59 -10.47 1.14
C VAL A 104 -4.23 -11.57 0.14
N SER A 105 -5.21 -12.00 -0.66
CA SER A 105 -5.05 -13.12 -1.60
C SER A 105 -5.69 -12.81 -2.94
N ASN A 106 -4.95 -13.04 -4.02
CA ASN A 106 -5.46 -12.95 -5.38
C ASN A 106 -6.46 -14.08 -5.69
N GLU A 107 -6.27 -15.25 -5.11
CA GLU A 107 -7.20 -16.39 -5.23
C GLU A 107 -8.54 -16.05 -4.58
N ALA A 108 -8.52 -15.42 -3.40
CA ALA A 108 -9.74 -14.94 -2.75
C ALA A 108 -10.44 -13.85 -3.56
N LEU A 109 -9.70 -12.88 -4.09
CA LEU A 109 -10.21 -11.85 -5.00
C LEU A 109 -10.86 -12.49 -6.23
N THR A 110 -10.17 -13.41 -6.90
CA THR A 110 -10.67 -14.10 -8.10
C THR A 110 -11.90 -14.95 -7.80
N GLY A 111 -11.86 -15.74 -6.71
CA GLY A 111 -13.00 -16.56 -6.29
C GLY A 111 -14.24 -15.71 -5.98
N LEU A 112 -14.07 -14.58 -5.30
CA LEU A 112 -15.18 -13.67 -4.98
C LEU A 112 -15.68 -12.85 -6.18
N ASN A 113 -14.90 -12.70 -7.24
CA ASN A 113 -15.41 -12.15 -8.51
C ASN A 113 -16.43 -13.11 -9.17
N TRP A 114 -16.27 -14.42 -9.01
CA TRP A 114 -17.22 -15.44 -9.49
C TRP A 114 -18.36 -15.67 -8.50
N PHE A 115 -18.11 -15.62 -7.20
CA PHE A 115 -19.09 -15.79 -6.12
C PHE A 115 -19.19 -14.52 -5.28
N PRO A 116 -19.74 -13.42 -5.85
CA PRO A 116 -19.62 -12.08 -5.29
C PRO A 116 -20.24 -11.94 -3.91
N LEU A 117 -19.74 -10.97 -3.18
CA LEU A 117 -20.36 -10.49 -1.95
C LEU A 117 -21.66 -9.78 -2.30
N GLY A 118 -22.67 -9.86 -1.41
CA GLY A 118 -23.93 -9.16 -1.61
C GLY A 118 -23.79 -7.62 -1.52
N GLY A 119 -24.79 -6.90 -2.06
CA GLY A 119 -24.90 -5.45 -1.90
C GLY A 119 -23.90 -4.61 -2.70
N GLY A 120 -23.39 -5.13 -3.84
CA GLY A 120 -22.47 -4.39 -4.73
C GLY A 120 -21.08 -4.17 -4.15
N ARG A 121 -20.68 -4.96 -3.18
CA ARG A 121 -19.37 -4.88 -2.51
C ARG A 121 -18.42 -5.91 -3.09
N ASP A 122 -17.14 -5.56 -3.10
CA ASP A 122 -16.09 -6.45 -3.57
C ASP A 122 -15.09 -6.81 -2.45
N TYR A 123 -14.12 -7.66 -2.79
CA TYR A 123 -13.07 -8.09 -1.88
C TYR A 123 -12.23 -6.92 -1.36
N ASN A 124 -11.92 -5.96 -2.23
CA ASN A 124 -11.10 -4.81 -1.87
C ASN A 124 -11.82 -3.86 -0.90
N ASP A 125 -13.15 -3.82 -0.93
CA ASP A 125 -13.92 -3.06 0.07
C ASP A 125 -13.69 -3.62 1.47
N VAL A 126 -13.71 -4.95 1.63
CA VAL A 126 -13.48 -5.60 2.93
C VAL A 126 -12.05 -5.39 3.41
N VAL A 127 -11.07 -5.49 2.51
CA VAL A 127 -9.67 -5.17 2.80
C VAL A 127 -9.54 -3.72 3.29
N ARG A 128 -10.19 -2.80 2.60
CA ARG A 128 -10.15 -1.36 2.91
C ARG A 128 -10.78 -1.03 4.24
N TRP A 129 -11.91 -1.65 4.59
CA TRP A 129 -12.55 -1.42 5.90
C TRP A 129 -11.63 -1.77 7.07
N ILE A 130 -10.88 -2.88 6.96
CA ILE A 130 -9.91 -3.25 8.00
C ILE A 130 -8.75 -2.25 8.02
N TYR A 131 -8.23 -1.90 6.85
CA TYR A 131 -7.14 -0.95 6.75
C TYR A 131 -7.53 0.44 7.30
N ASP A 132 -8.70 0.95 6.93
CA ASP A 132 -9.18 2.25 7.37
C ASP A 132 -9.39 2.29 8.89
N ALA A 133 -9.94 1.22 9.47
CA ALA A 133 -10.06 1.10 10.92
C ALA A 133 -8.70 1.11 11.64
N LEU A 134 -7.71 0.39 11.11
CA LEU A 134 -6.34 0.41 11.63
C LEU A 134 -5.71 1.80 11.49
N TYR A 135 -5.93 2.45 10.34
CA TYR A 135 -5.43 3.79 10.07
C TYR A 135 -6.02 4.82 11.06
N GLU A 136 -7.33 4.80 11.29
CA GLU A 136 -8.00 5.68 12.27
C GLU A 136 -7.49 5.47 13.70
N MET A 137 -7.11 4.24 14.03
CA MET A 137 -6.49 3.92 15.33
C MET A 137 -4.99 4.24 15.40
N ASN A 138 -4.38 4.78 14.34
CA ASN A 138 -2.93 4.96 14.21
C ASN A 138 -2.13 3.65 14.38
N VAL A 139 -2.68 2.53 13.96
CA VAL A 139 -2.02 1.23 13.95
C VAL A 139 -1.51 0.94 12.55
N GLU A 140 -0.20 0.92 12.38
CA GLU A 140 0.41 0.51 11.12
C GLU A 140 0.33 -1.00 10.95
N CYS A 141 0.15 -1.43 9.69
CA CYS A 141 0.12 -2.85 9.34
C CYS A 141 0.96 -3.14 8.10
N ASP A 142 1.43 -4.38 8.01
CA ASP A 142 1.94 -4.93 6.76
C ASP A 142 0.80 -5.62 5.99
N PHE A 143 0.89 -5.59 4.66
CA PHE A 143 0.12 -6.50 3.82
C PHE A 143 0.96 -7.76 3.59
N ILE A 144 0.39 -8.92 3.90
CA ILE A 144 1.03 -10.22 3.69
C ILE A 144 0.20 -11.04 2.72
N PHE A 145 0.83 -12.03 2.11
CA PHE A 145 0.24 -12.85 1.04
C PHE A 145 0.26 -14.33 1.43
N PRO A 146 -0.51 -15.20 0.77
CA PRO A 146 -0.57 -16.65 1.12
C PRO A 146 0.78 -17.36 1.13
N GLU A 147 1.78 -16.86 0.43
CA GLU A 147 3.14 -17.41 0.35
C GLU A 147 4.01 -17.07 1.56
N VAL A 148 3.54 -16.19 2.46
CA VAL A 148 4.32 -15.82 3.64
C VAL A 148 4.69 -17.07 4.45
N GLU A 149 5.99 -17.27 4.69
CA GLU A 149 6.48 -18.43 5.43
C GLU A 149 6.50 -18.19 6.93
N ASN A 150 6.91 -17.00 7.35
CA ASN A 150 7.09 -16.66 8.77
C ASN A 150 6.04 -15.62 9.22
N LEU A 151 5.22 -16.01 10.19
CA LEU A 151 4.19 -15.17 10.80
C LEU A 151 4.58 -14.67 12.20
N SER A 152 5.69 -15.14 12.77
CA SER A 152 6.11 -14.85 14.16
C SER A 152 6.41 -13.38 14.43
N ASP A 153 6.66 -12.58 13.39
CA ASP A 153 6.88 -11.13 13.51
C ASP A 153 5.62 -10.39 13.97
N TYR A 154 4.44 -10.97 13.73
CA TYR A 154 3.15 -10.35 13.99
C TYR A 154 2.54 -10.83 15.31
N LYS A 155 1.71 -9.97 15.89
CA LYS A 155 0.86 -10.30 17.04
C LYS A 155 -0.58 -10.52 16.62
N VAL A 156 -1.04 -9.83 15.58
CA VAL A 156 -2.38 -9.96 15.03
C VAL A 156 -2.36 -10.02 13.52
N ILE A 157 -3.12 -10.93 12.96
CA ILE A 157 -3.34 -11.08 11.50
C ILE A 157 -4.84 -10.94 11.24
N PHE A 158 -5.18 -10.01 10.34
CA PHE A 158 -6.53 -9.81 9.83
C PHE A 158 -6.70 -10.54 8.50
N MET A 159 -7.78 -11.29 8.36
CA MET A 159 -8.14 -12.04 7.14
C MET A 159 -9.44 -11.47 6.56
N PRO A 160 -9.38 -10.42 5.73
CA PRO A 160 -10.57 -9.87 5.07
C PRO A 160 -11.10 -10.84 4.02
N ALA A 161 -12.25 -11.46 4.28
CA ALA A 161 -12.93 -12.35 3.34
C ALA A 161 -11.96 -13.28 2.57
N LEU A 162 -11.03 -13.93 3.27
CA LEU A 162 -10.04 -14.84 2.68
C LEU A 162 -10.75 -16.10 2.16
N TYR A 163 -11.54 -15.94 1.10
CA TYR A 163 -12.44 -16.96 0.55
C TYR A 163 -11.72 -18.25 0.20
N CYS A 164 -10.59 -18.11 -0.49
CA CYS A 164 -9.73 -19.24 -0.85
C CYS A 164 -8.47 -19.25 0.03
N ALA A 165 -8.16 -20.40 0.61
CA ALA A 165 -6.94 -20.62 1.36
C ALA A 165 -6.47 -22.07 1.14
N SER A 166 -5.17 -22.27 0.86
CA SER A 166 -4.60 -23.61 0.77
C SER A 166 -4.52 -24.26 2.14
N GLU A 167 -4.53 -25.58 2.18
CA GLU A 167 -4.35 -26.34 3.42
C GLU A 167 -3.04 -25.97 4.13
N THR A 168 -1.97 -25.76 3.37
CA THR A 168 -0.68 -25.31 3.90
C THR A 168 -0.78 -23.95 4.60
N LEU A 169 -1.53 -23.00 4.02
CA LEU A 169 -1.76 -21.72 4.66
C LEU A 169 -2.59 -21.88 5.95
N LEU A 170 -3.65 -22.68 5.90
CA LEU A 170 -4.50 -22.95 7.07
C LEU A 170 -3.70 -23.55 8.23
N LEU A 171 -2.79 -24.48 7.95
CA LEU A 171 -1.91 -25.05 8.97
C LEU A 171 -0.99 -23.99 9.59
N ARG A 172 -0.36 -23.15 8.78
CA ARG A 172 0.49 -22.03 9.29
C ARG A 172 -0.31 -21.04 10.15
N LEU A 173 -1.52 -20.68 9.74
CA LEU A 173 -2.39 -19.81 10.54
C LEU A 173 -2.81 -20.45 11.86
N LYS A 174 -3.07 -21.75 11.85
CA LYS A 174 -3.37 -22.54 13.05
C LYS A 174 -2.19 -22.59 14.01
N ASP A 175 -0.98 -22.77 13.49
CA ASP A 175 0.24 -22.79 14.31
C ASP A 175 0.52 -21.39 14.87
N PHE A 176 0.35 -20.33 14.08
CA PHE A 176 0.43 -18.94 14.57
C PHE A 176 -0.49 -18.68 15.77
N VAL A 177 -1.73 -19.19 15.74
CA VAL A 177 -2.66 -19.05 16.88
C VAL A 177 -2.20 -19.90 18.07
N ARG A 178 -1.71 -21.12 17.85
CA ARG A 178 -1.17 -21.99 18.94
C ARG A 178 0.02 -21.36 19.64
N GLU A 179 0.82 -20.58 18.92
CA GLU A 179 1.98 -19.85 19.44
C GLU A 179 1.60 -18.53 20.13
N GLY A 180 0.30 -18.24 20.23
CA GLY A 180 -0.22 -17.07 20.93
C GLY A 180 -0.53 -15.85 20.05
N GLY A 181 -0.50 -16.01 18.73
CA GLY A 181 -0.94 -15.00 17.79
C GLY A 181 -2.46 -14.85 17.76
N LEU A 182 -2.94 -13.65 17.49
CA LEU A 182 -4.37 -13.35 17.34
C LEU A 182 -4.74 -13.35 15.85
N LEU A 183 -5.72 -14.18 15.47
CA LEU A 183 -6.25 -14.24 14.12
C LEU A 183 -7.67 -13.66 14.11
N PHE A 184 -7.89 -12.63 13.30
CA PHE A 184 -9.20 -12.01 13.12
C PHE A 184 -9.71 -12.28 11.70
N GLY A 185 -10.67 -13.20 11.56
CA GLY A 185 -11.31 -13.52 10.29
C GLY A 185 -12.65 -12.82 10.14
N THR A 186 -12.95 -12.37 8.92
CA THR A 186 -14.28 -11.90 8.56
C THR A 186 -15.11 -13.01 7.92
N PHE A 187 -16.35 -12.70 7.55
CA PHE A 187 -17.24 -13.61 6.83
C PHE A 187 -16.60 -14.15 5.54
N LYS A 188 -17.03 -15.34 5.12
CA LYS A 188 -16.54 -16.08 3.94
C LYS A 188 -15.02 -16.37 3.93
N SER A 189 -14.34 -16.30 5.05
CA SER A 189 -12.93 -16.71 5.12
C SER A 189 -12.81 -18.23 5.19
N CYS A 190 -11.79 -18.77 4.49
CA CYS A 190 -11.38 -20.17 4.50
C CYS A 190 -12.47 -21.15 4.01
N PHE A 191 -13.35 -20.71 3.11
CA PHE A 191 -14.46 -21.50 2.60
C PHE A 191 -14.04 -22.51 1.54
N ALA A 192 -13.05 -22.18 0.72
CA ALA A 192 -12.56 -23.01 -0.38
C ALA A 192 -11.03 -23.07 -0.40
N ASN A 193 -10.50 -24.09 -1.06
CA ASN A 193 -9.06 -24.16 -1.33
C ASN A 193 -8.65 -23.23 -2.48
N GLU A 194 -7.36 -23.21 -2.83
CA GLU A 194 -6.78 -22.39 -3.89
C GLU A 194 -7.35 -22.65 -5.29
N ASN A 195 -8.01 -23.80 -5.50
CA ASN A 195 -8.71 -24.16 -6.73
C ASN A 195 -10.22 -23.87 -6.67
N VAL A 196 -10.66 -23.10 -5.69
CA VAL A 196 -12.07 -22.76 -5.44
C VAL A 196 -12.95 -23.99 -5.12
N LYS A 197 -12.35 -25.07 -4.73
CA LYS A 197 -13.08 -26.27 -4.26
C LYS A 197 -13.42 -26.08 -2.79
N VAL A 198 -14.71 -26.13 -2.47
CA VAL A 198 -15.23 -26.00 -1.11
C VAL A 198 -14.71 -27.12 -0.22
N TYR A 199 -14.30 -26.79 0.99
CA TYR A 199 -13.92 -27.77 2.00
C TYR A 199 -15.14 -28.52 2.51
N PRO A 200 -15.04 -29.84 2.74
CA PRO A 200 -16.20 -30.66 3.15
C PRO A 200 -16.79 -30.27 4.51
N ASP A 201 -15.97 -29.75 5.38
CA ASP A 201 -16.32 -29.43 6.77
C ASP A 201 -16.65 -27.94 6.99
N GLY A 202 -16.75 -27.15 5.92
CA GLY A 202 -17.16 -25.72 5.91
C GLY A 202 -16.06 -24.77 6.21
#